data_8047e33c0e8f7bc50b3ae1026adc3f62
#
_entry.id   8047e33c0e8f7bc50b3ae1026adc3f62
#
_cell.length_a   1.000
_cell.length_b   1.000
_cell.length_c   1.000
_cell.angle_alpha   90.00
_cell.angle_beta   90.00
_cell.angle_gamma   90.00
#
_symmetry.space_group_name_H-M   'P 1'
#
loop_
_entity.id
_entity.type
_entity.pdbx_description
1 polymer ?
#
loop_
_entity_poly.entity_id
_entity_poly.type
_entity_poly.pdbx_seq_one_letter_code
_entity_poly.pdbx_strand_id
1 'polypeptide(L)'
;MTLLNNWESTYFDFDENKLIGLMDEATKLGVDMFLLDDGWFANKYPRSSDHQGLGDWEETAGKLPNGVGRLVEEAQKKGIKFGIWIEPEMVNPKSELYEKHKDWVIHLPNRDEYYFRNQMVLDLSNPKVQDHVFGVVDNLMTKYPGIAFFKWDCNSPITNIYSVYLKDKQSHLYVDYVRGLTRCWTESRLNILIFR
;
A
#
# COMPACT_ATOMS: atom_id res chain seq x y z
N MET A 1 8.77 17.94 12.86
CA MET A 1 7.89 17.75 11.70
C MET A 1 6.59 17.18 12.22
N THR A 2 5.48 17.88 11.96
CA THR A 2 4.11 17.49 12.31
C THR A 2 3.40 16.93 11.09
N LEU A 3 2.51 15.95 11.28
CA LEU A 3 1.83 15.26 10.18
C LEU A 3 0.34 15.19 10.48
N LEU A 4 -0.50 15.51 9.49
CA LEU A 4 -1.94 15.24 9.50
C LEU A 4 -2.21 14.05 8.58
N ASN A 5 -2.78 12.98 9.15
CA ASN A 5 -3.26 11.81 8.44
C ASN A 5 -4.79 11.89 8.34
N ASN A 6 -5.38 11.65 7.17
CA ASN A 6 -6.82 11.74 6.99
C ASN A 6 -7.60 10.55 7.56
N TRP A 7 -6.94 9.42 7.94
CA TRP A 7 -7.65 8.18 8.28
C TRP A 7 -8.75 8.36 9.31
N GLU A 8 -8.43 8.87 10.49
CA GLU A 8 -9.39 9.01 11.58
C GLU A 8 -10.52 10.03 11.32
N SER A 9 -10.31 10.94 10.35
CA SER A 9 -11.32 11.94 9.99
C SER A 9 -12.25 11.51 8.87
N THR A 10 -11.83 10.58 8.00
CA THR A 10 -12.59 10.24 6.80
C THR A 10 -12.78 8.74 6.59
N TYR A 11 -11.89 7.90 7.13
CA TYR A 11 -11.77 6.49 6.73
C TYR A 11 -11.76 6.38 5.19
N PHE A 12 -12.64 5.56 4.62
CA PHE A 12 -12.79 5.39 3.17
C PHE A 12 -13.68 6.45 2.51
N ASP A 13 -14.36 7.32 3.28
CA ASP A 13 -15.29 8.33 2.78
C ASP A 13 -14.59 9.65 2.49
N PHE A 14 -13.90 9.71 1.37
CA PHE A 14 -13.28 10.94 0.87
C PHE A 14 -13.31 11.01 -0.65
N ASP A 15 -13.15 12.24 -1.14
CA ASP A 15 -12.88 12.59 -2.51
C ASP A 15 -11.73 13.64 -2.57
N GLU A 16 -11.33 14.00 -3.78
CA GLU A 16 -10.27 14.97 -4.03
C GLU A 16 -10.52 16.32 -3.33
N ASN A 17 -11.75 16.85 -3.38
CA ASN A 17 -12.08 18.15 -2.79
C ASN A 17 -12.02 18.11 -1.26
N LYS A 18 -12.52 17.06 -0.64
CA LYS A 18 -12.46 16.86 0.81
C LYS A 18 -11.02 16.80 1.30
N LEU A 19 -10.14 16.09 0.57
CA LEU A 19 -8.71 16.01 0.91
C LEU A 19 -8.00 17.35 0.77
N ILE A 20 -8.29 18.12 -0.29
CA ILE A 20 -7.75 19.47 -0.48
C ILE A 20 -8.19 20.40 0.65
N GLY A 21 -9.48 20.32 1.05
CA GLY A 21 -10.00 21.07 2.20
C GLY A 21 -9.27 20.72 3.52
N LEU A 22 -8.97 19.43 3.76
CA LEU A 22 -8.17 19.01 4.91
C LEU A 22 -6.73 19.55 4.87
N MET A 23 -6.12 19.65 3.68
CA MET A 23 -4.80 20.29 3.51
C MET A 23 -4.85 21.79 3.85
N ASP A 24 -5.94 22.49 3.52
CA ASP A 24 -6.12 23.90 3.89
C ASP A 24 -6.16 24.09 5.41
N GLU A 25 -6.89 23.22 6.12
CA GLU A 25 -6.92 23.26 7.58
C GLU A 25 -5.57 22.86 8.21
N ALA A 26 -4.90 21.84 7.65
CA ALA A 26 -3.56 21.44 8.08
C ALA A 26 -2.57 22.62 7.99
N THR A 27 -2.61 23.36 6.88
CA THR A 27 -1.74 24.53 6.66
C THR A 27 -2.00 25.63 7.69
N LYS A 28 -3.27 25.93 8.01
CA LYS A 28 -3.64 26.93 9.03
C LYS A 28 -3.14 26.53 10.42
N LEU A 29 -3.07 25.24 10.71
CA LEU A 29 -2.56 24.69 11.98
C LEU A 29 -1.03 24.58 12.02
N GLY A 30 -0.33 24.93 10.94
CA GLY A 30 1.13 24.85 10.86
C GLY A 30 1.66 23.41 10.76
N VAL A 31 0.89 22.50 10.14
CA VAL A 31 1.29 21.12 9.90
C VAL A 31 2.30 21.08 8.74
N ASP A 32 3.37 20.29 8.89
CA ASP A 32 4.44 20.20 7.90
C ASP A 32 4.14 19.22 6.75
N MET A 33 3.25 18.24 6.97
CA MET A 33 2.96 17.17 6.01
C MET A 33 1.51 16.71 6.08
N PHE A 34 0.89 16.50 4.92
CA PHE A 34 -0.37 15.77 4.77
C PHE A 34 -0.09 14.34 4.30
N LEU A 35 -0.66 13.34 4.97
CA LEU A 35 -0.57 11.92 4.60
C LEU A 35 -1.92 11.41 4.12
N LEU A 36 -1.98 11.01 2.84
CA LEU A 36 -3.12 10.28 2.28
C LEU A 36 -3.05 8.81 2.73
N ASP A 37 -4.01 8.40 3.55
CA ASP A 37 -4.10 7.02 4.07
C ASP A 37 -4.87 6.08 3.12
N ASP A 38 -5.26 4.90 3.59
CA ASP A 38 -5.94 3.84 2.84
C ASP A 38 -7.19 4.34 2.08
N GLY A 39 -7.48 3.74 0.92
CA GLY A 39 -8.70 3.98 0.16
C GLY A 39 -8.56 4.77 -1.13
N TRP A 40 -7.36 5.14 -1.56
CA TRP A 40 -7.10 5.97 -2.74
C TRP A 40 -6.99 5.17 -4.06
N PHE A 41 -6.96 3.84 -4.03
CA PHE A 41 -6.58 2.95 -5.13
C PHE A 41 -7.68 1.97 -5.53
N ALA A 42 -7.40 1.19 -6.59
CA ALA A 42 -8.22 0.17 -7.23
C ALA A 42 -9.42 0.71 -8.02
N ASN A 43 -9.58 0.22 -9.24
CA ASN A 43 -10.65 0.64 -10.14
C ASN A 43 -11.71 -0.44 -10.35
N LYS A 44 -11.34 -1.70 -10.61
CA LYS A 44 -12.29 -2.81 -10.74
C LYS A 44 -13.00 -3.11 -9.43
N TYR A 45 -12.26 -3.09 -8.34
CA TYR A 45 -12.73 -3.31 -6.97
C TYR A 45 -12.33 -2.12 -6.09
N PRO A 46 -12.99 -0.95 -6.23
CA PRO A 46 -12.57 0.27 -5.57
C PRO A 46 -12.41 0.08 -4.06
N ARG A 47 -11.29 0.57 -3.52
CA ARG A 47 -10.98 0.48 -2.09
C ARG A 47 -11.90 1.38 -1.25
N SER A 48 -13.13 0.92 -1.07
CA SER A 48 -14.17 1.59 -0.26
C SER A 48 -14.42 0.90 1.08
N SER A 49 -13.72 -0.20 1.33
CA SER A 49 -13.71 -0.96 2.59
C SER A 49 -12.44 -1.83 2.62
N ASP A 50 -12.18 -2.48 3.74
CA ASP A 50 -11.06 -3.43 3.89
C ASP A 50 -11.29 -4.80 3.24
N HIS A 51 -12.46 -5.02 2.62
CA HIS A 51 -12.83 -6.29 1.98
C HIS A 51 -12.34 -6.43 0.53
N GLN A 52 -11.85 -5.36 -0.10
CA GLN A 52 -11.54 -5.37 -1.53
C GLN A 52 -10.46 -4.36 -1.92
N GLY A 53 -9.86 -4.58 -3.09
CA GLY A 53 -8.97 -3.64 -3.78
C GLY A 53 -7.51 -3.70 -3.36
N LEU A 54 -7.19 -4.25 -2.20
CA LEU A 54 -5.80 -4.32 -1.74
C LEU A 54 -4.98 -5.23 -2.67
N GLY A 55 -3.91 -4.68 -3.22
CA GLY A 55 -3.08 -5.29 -4.27
C GLY A 55 -3.11 -4.53 -5.60
N ASP A 56 -4.16 -3.75 -5.86
CA ASP A 56 -4.39 -3.02 -7.11
C ASP A 56 -4.03 -1.53 -6.93
N TRP A 57 -2.75 -1.18 -7.09
CA TRP A 57 -2.17 0.11 -6.69
C TRP A 57 -2.29 1.21 -7.76
N GLU A 58 -3.41 1.25 -8.46
CA GLU A 58 -3.77 2.35 -9.33
C GLU A 58 -4.76 3.29 -8.64
N GLU A 59 -4.57 4.61 -8.75
CA GLU A 59 -5.50 5.57 -8.17
C GLU A 59 -6.93 5.37 -8.70
N THR A 60 -7.90 5.38 -7.80
CA THR A 60 -9.32 5.22 -8.16
C THR A 60 -9.91 6.50 -8.73
N ALA A 61 -10.29 6.47 -10.01
CA ALA A 61 -10.85 7.63 -10.70
C ALA A 61 -12.15 8.15 -10.07
N GLY A 62 -12.89 7.29 -9.37
CA GLY A 62 -14.12 7.67 -8.69
C GLY A 62 -13.93 8.66 -7.53
N LYS A 63 -12.80 8.59 -6.83
CA LYS A 63 -12.47 9.51 -5.73
C LYS A 63 -11.48 10.58 -6.14
N LEU A 64 -10.54 10.23 -7.01
CA LEU A 64 -9.44 11.07 -7.46
C LEU A 64 -9.48 11.25 -8.99
N PRO A 65 -10.42 12.01 -9.52
CA PRO A 65 -10.59 12.15 -10.98
C PRO A 65 -9.39 12.79 -11.67
N ASN A 66 -8.57 13.56 -10.94
CA ASN A 66 -7.34 14.17 -11.44
C ASN A 66 -6.07 13.44 -10.93
N GLY A 67 -6.25 12.27 -10.30
CA GLY A 67 -5.17 11.42 -9.78
C GLY A 67 -4.47 11.96 -8.54
N VAL A 68 -3.52 11.18 -8.02
CA VAL A 68 -2.68 11.55 -6.86
C VAL A 68 -1.82 12.78 -7.16
N GLY A 69 -1.42 12.97 -8.42
CA GLY A 69 -0.61 14.13 -8.83
C GLY A 69 -1.25 15.48 -8.47
N ARG A 70 -2.57 15.60 -8.61
CA ARG A 70 -3.31 16.79 -8.20
C ARG A 70 -3.17 17.09 -6.71
N LEU A 71 -3.20 16.07 -5.86
CA LEU A 71 -3.03 16.25 -4.42
C LEU A 71 -1.59 16.65 -4.06
N VAL A 72 -0.60 16.07 -4.74
CA VAL A 72 0.82 16.44 -4.60
C VAL A 72 1.03 17.92 -4.95
N GLU A 73 0.48 18.38 -6.08
CA GLU A 73 0.56 19.78 -6.50
C GLU A 73 -0.10 20.73 -5.50
N GLU A 74 -1.28 20.38 -4.99
CA GLU A 74 -1.98 21.20 -4.00
C GLU A 74 -1.21 21.28 -2.68
N ALA A 75 -0.63 20.18 -2.19
CA ALA A 75 0.23 20.22 -1.03
C ALA A 75 1.44 21.17 -1.24
N GLN A 76 2.11 21.07 -2.41
CA GLN A 76 3.23 21.94 -2.76
C GLN A 76 2.82 23.42 -2.80
N LYS A 77 1.68 23.77 -3.41
CA LYS A 77 1.15 25.13 -3.44
C LYS A 77 0.89 25.70 -2.03
N LYS A 78 0.50 24.83 -1.10
CA LYS A 78 0.24 25.18 0.30
C LYS A 78 1.50 25.17 1.17
N GLY A 79 2.67 24.81 0.60
CA GLY A 79 3.94 24.78 1.31
C GLY A 79 4.09 23.62 2.30
N ILE A 80 3.26 22.57 2.20
CA ILE A 80 3.35 21.36 3.01
C ILE A 80 3.83 20.17 2.16
N LYS A 81 4.43 19.17 2.80
CA LYS A 81 4.84 17.93 2.13
C LYS A 81 3.64 17.00 1.93
N PHE A 82 3.75 16.11 0.95
CA PHE A 82 2.76 15.08 0.71
C PHE A 82 3.34 13.69 0.99
N GLY A 83 2.63 12.88 1.74
CA GLY A 83 2.91 11.47 1.97
C GLY A 83 1.76 10.59 1.53
N ILE A 84 2.04 9.30 1.30
CA ILE A 84 1.03 8.32 0.87
C ILE A 84 1.18 7.00 1.62
N TRP A 85 0.04 6.39 1.95
CA TRP A 85 -0.03 5.07 2.56
C TRP A 85 0.01 3.97 1.50
N ILE A 86 0.75 2.92 1.79
CA ILE A 86 0.78 1.67 1.04
C ILE A 86 0.84 0.46 1.97
N GLU A 87 0.30 -0.67 1.53
CA GLU A 87 0.40 -1.98 2.20
C GLU A 87 0.72 -3.06 1.15
N PRO A 88 1.88 -2.98 0.47
CA PRO A 88 2.13 -3.75 -0.74
C PRO A 88 2.50 -5.22 -0.48
N GLU A 89 2.65 -5.62 0.77
CA GLU A 89 2.85 -7.01 1.19
C GLU A 89 1.53 -7.79 1.27
N MET A 90 0.37 -7.11 1.17
CA MET A 90 -0.94 -7.70 1.40
C MET A 90 -1.82 -7.63 0.14
N VAL A 91 -2.78 -8.55 0.08
CA VAL A 91 -3.74 -8.63 -1.03
C VAL A 91 -5.11 -9.07 -0.53
N ASN A 92 -6.18 -8.49 -1.07
CA ASN A 92 -7.53 -9.00 -0.84
C ASN A 92 -7.86 -10.13 -1.83
N PRO A 93 -8.71 -11.10 -1.46
CA PRO A 93 -9.28 -12.05 -2.40
C PRO A 93 -10.02 -11.36 -3.56
N LYS A 94 -10.64 -10.23 -3.26
CA LYS A 94 -11.35 -9.40 -4.24
C LYS A 94 -10.43 -8.29 -4.74
N SER A 95 -9.46 -8.67 -5.60
CA SER A 95 -8.52 -7.79 -6.29
C SER A 95 -8.13 -8.40 -7.65
N GLU A 96 -7.73 -7.56 -8.60
CA GLU A 96 -7.22 -8.02 -9.88
C GLU A 96 -5.88 -8.74 -9.73
N LEU A 97 -5.06 -8.33 -8.77
CA LEU A 97 -3.80 -9.00 -8.46
C LEU A 97 -4.05 -10.46 -8.09
N TYR A 98 -4.98 -10.72 -7.16
CA TYR A 98 -5.27 -12.08 -6.73
C TYR A 98 -5.94 -12.91 -7.82
N GLU A 99 -6.80 -12.33 -8.64
CA GLU A 99 -7.37 -13.03 -9.80
C GLU A 99 -6.30 -13.55 -10.76
N LYS A 100 -5.22 -12.77 -10.96
CA LYS A 100 -4.13 -13.08 -11.88
C LYS A 100 -3.07 -14.00 -11.27
N HIS A 101 -2.84 -13.89 -9.96
CA HIS A 101 -1.68 -14.46 -9.28
C HIS A 101 -2.05 -15.11 -7.94
N LYS A 102 -2.94 -16.10 -7.95
CA LYS A 102 -3.31 -16.86 -6.75
C LYS A 102 -2.13 -17.61 -6.12
N ASP A 103 -1.12 -17.95 -6.93
CA ASP A 103 0.11 -18.62 -6.51
C ASP A 103 1.12 -17.70 -5.81
N TRP A 104 0.80 -16.40 -5.70
CA TRP A 104 1.68 -15.41 -5.05
C TRP A 104 1.42 -15.23 -3.56
N VAL A 105 0.36 -15.83 -3.03
CA VAL A 105 0.04 -15.72 -1.60
C VAL A 105 0.62 -16.89 -0.80
N ILE A 106 0.96 -16.60 0.45
CA ILE A 106 1.34 -17.63 1.42
C ILE A 106 0.07 -18.32 1.90
N HIS A 107 -0.10 -19.59 1.52
CA HIS A 107 -1.26 -20.39 1.92
C HIS A 107 -0.96 -21.89 1.88
N LEU A 108 -1.58 -22.66 2.78
CA LEU A 108 -1.46 -24.12 2.78
C LEU A 108 -2.22 -24.73 1.61
N PRO A 109 -1.57 -25.61 0.80
CA PRO A 109 -2.26 -26.34 -0.26
C PRO A 109 -3.31 -27.30 0.36
N ASN A 110 -4.41 -27.48 -0.35
CA ASN A 110 -5.53 -28.37 0.06
C ASN A 110 -6.19 -27.99 1.40
N ARG A 111 -6.13 -26.74 1.79
CA ARG A 111 -6.89 -26.17 2.90
C ARG A 111 -7.60 -24.91 2.46
N ASP A 112 -8.70 -24.61 3.17
CA ASP A 112 -9.42 -23.34 2.96
C ASP A 112 -8.50 -22.17 3.24
N GLU A 113 -8.65 -21.12 2.46
CA GLU A 113 -7.95 -19.86 2.66
C GLU A 113 -8.37 -19.24 3.98
N TYR A 114 -7.40 -18.67 4.70
CA TYR A 114 -7.65 -17.94 5.94
C TYR A 114 -7.31 -16.47 5.74
N TYR A 115 -8.22 -15.61 6.13
CA TYR A 115 -8.08 -14.18 6.01
C TYR A 115 -8.00 -13.53 7.39
N PHE A 116 -6.93 -12.81 7.65
CA PHE A 116 -6.86 -11.87 8.77
C PHE A 116 -7.14 -10.48 8.24
N ARG A 117 -8.12 -9.77 8.81
CA ARG A 117 -8.61 -8.48 8.29
C ARG A 117 -8.98 -8.52 6.79
N ASN A 118 -9.60 -9.61 6.35
CA ASN A 118 -10.00 -9.82 4.96
C ASN A 118 -8.85 -9.85 3.93
N GLN A 119 -7.62 -10.04 4.37
CA GLN A 119 -6.44 -10.00 3.50
C GLN A 119 -5.53 -11.20 3.70
N MET A 120 -4.69 -11.44 2.71
CA MET A 120 -3.65 -12.47 2.69
C MET A 120 -2.28 -11.82 2.52
N VAL A 121 -1.25 -12.55 2.89
CA VAL A 121 0.15 -12.12 2.77
C VAL A 121 0.73 -12.61 1.46
N LEU A 122 1.31 -11.72 0.67
CA LEU A 122 2.07 -12.05 -0.54
C LEU A 122 3.42 -12.71 -0.18
N ASP A 123 3.83 -13.68 -0.96
CA ASP A 123 5.05 -14.47 -0.72
C ASP A 123 6.32 -13.74 -1.18
N LEU A 124 6.90 -12.92 -0.31
CA LEU A 124 8.16 -12.24 -0.57
C LEU A 124 9.40 -13.16 -0.63
N SER A 125 9.26 -14.46 -0.40
CA SER A 125 10.33 -15.41 -0.76
C SER A 125 10.45 -15.58 -2.28
N ASN A 126 9.39 -15.23 -3.05
CA ASN A 126 9.32 -15.32 -4.49
C ASN A 126 9.85 -14.02 -5.14
N PRO A 127 10.92 -14.08 -5.98
CA PRO A 127 11.45 -12.90 -6.66
C PRO A 127 10.43 -12.13 -7.51
N LYS A 128 9.46 -12.80 -8.13
CA LYS A 128 8.41 -12.14 -8.93
C LYS A 128 7.51 -11.27 -8.06
N VAL A 129 7.24 -11.71 -6.83
CA VAL A 129 6.48 -10.92 -5.85
C VAL A 129 7.31 -9.74 -5.36
N GLN A 130 8.61 -9.94 -5.12
CA GLN A 130 9.53 -8.86 -4.79
C GLN A 130 9.54 -7.78 -5.88
N ASP A 131 9.66 -8.19 -7.14
CA ASP A 131 9.67 -7.26 -8.28
C ASP A 131 8.33 -6.50 -8.39
N HIS A 132 7.20 -7.15 -8.11
CA HIS A 132 5.89 -6.50 -8.05
C HIS A 132 5.84 -5.46 -6.93
N VAL A 133 6.22 -5.82 -5.72
CA VAL A 133 6.20 -4.93 -4.55
C VAL A 133 7.14 -3.73 -4.76
N PHE A 134 8.33 -3.96 -5.28
CA PHE A 134 9.25 -2.90 -5.70
C PHE A 134 8.60 -1.98 -6.74
N GLY A 135 7.96 -2.58 -7.76
CA GLY A 135 7.30 -1.85 -8.84
C GLY A 135 6.18 -0.92 -8.35
N VAL A 136 5.46 -1.27 -7.28
CA VAL A 136 4.45 -0.39 -6.67
C VAL A 136 5.07 0.94 -6.23
N VAL A 137 6.18 0.87 -5.51
CA VAL A 137 6.88 2.07 -5.02
C VAL A 137 7.53 2.83 -6.16
N ASP A 138 8.25 2.14 -7.03
CA ASP A 138 8.96 2.75 -8.16
C ASP A 138 8.00 3.49 -9.10
N ASN A 139 6.85 2.89 -9.41
CA ASN A 139 5.81 3.52 -10.22
C ASN A 139 5.25 4.79 -9.56
N LEU A 140 4.96 4.75 -8.25
CA LEU A 140 4.47 5.93 -7.52
C LEU A 140 5.51 7.06 -7.49
N MET A 141 6.77 6.73 -7.22
CA MET A 141 7.85 7.72 -7.20
C MET A 141 8.14 8.30 -8.58
N THR A 142 8.10 7.48 -9.61
CA THR A 142 8.33 7.91 -11.00
C THR A 142 7.18 8.78 -11.49
N LYS A 143 5.94 8.37 -11.23
CA LYS A 143 4.73 9.11 -11.66
C LYS A 143 4.51 10.38 -10.85
N TYR A 144 4.86 10.36 -9.56
CA TYR A 144 4.62 11.46 -8.62
C TYR A 144 5.87 11.81 -7.80
N PRO A 145 6.88 12.45 -8.40
CA PRO A 145 8.18 12.72 -7.74
C PRO A 145 8.08 13.70 -6.56
N GLY A 146 6.93 14.31 -6.34
CA GLY A 146 6.65 15.16 -5.18
C GLY A 146 6.17 14.40 -3.94
N ILE A 147 6.01 13.08 -4.00
CA ILE A 147 5.76 12.26 -2.81
C ILE A 147 7.03 12.28 -1.93
N ALA A 148 6.90 12.82 -0.72
CA ALA A 148 8.01 13.00 0.21
C ALA A 148 8.09 11.88 1.27
N PHE A 149 7.06 11.05 1.39
CA PHE A 149 6.96 10.05 2.44
C PHE A 149 6.01 8.91 2.08
N PHE A 150 6.42 7.69 2.42
CA PHE A 150 5.56 6.51 2.35
C PHE A 150 5.28 5.98 3.76
N LYS A 151 4.00 5.85 4.11
CA LYS A 151 3.58 5.04 5.25
C LYS A 151 3.39 3.61 4.75
N TRP A 152 4.39 2.76 5.02
CA TRP A 152 4.31 1.34 4.71
C TRP A 152 3.66 0.60 5.86
N ASP A 153 2.51 0.03 5.62
CA ASP A 153 1.74 -0.73 6.61
C ASP A 153 1.86 -2.25 6.40
N CYS A 154 1.55 -3.02 7.43
CA CYS A 154 1.60 -4.48 7.40
C CYS A 154 0.60 -5.03 8.44
N ASN A 155 -0.65 -5.18 8.05
CA ASN A 155 -1.76 -5.44 8.98
C ASN A 155 -2.17 -6.91 9.10
N SER A 156 -1.54 -7.84 8.37
CA SER A 156 -1.83 -9.27 8.46
C SER A 156 -0.61 -10.08 8.84
N PRO A 157 -0.69 -10.94 9.85
CA PRO A 157 0.39 -11.88 10.16
C PRO A 157 0.41 -13.04 9.15
N ILE A 158 1.56 -13.68 8.99
CA ILE A 158 1.67 -14.96 8.26
C ILE A 158 1.09 -16.06 9.14
N THR A 159 -0.10 -16.56 8.80
CA THR A 159 -0.82 -17.58 9.56
C THR A 159 -0.79 -18.96 8.92
N ASN A 160 -0.82 -19.04 7.61
CA ASN A 160 -0.80 -20.28 6.82
C ASN A 160 0.59 -20.47 6.20
N ILE A 161 1.51 -21.06 6.96
CA ILE A 161 2.95 -21.09 6.68
C ILE A 161 3.27 -22.09 5.58
N TYR A 162 3.05 -21.69 4.31
CA TYR A 162 3.49 -22.46 3.15
C TYR A 162 3.68 -21.56 1.94
N SER A 163 4.85 -21.66 1.29
CA SER A 163 5.17 -20.98 0.04
C SER A 163 5.12 -21.98 -1.12
N VAL A 164 4.29 -21.69 -2.12
CA VAL A 164 4.25 -22.44 -3.38
C VAL A 164 5.59 -22.36 -4.11
N TYR A 165 6.28 -21.22 -3.98
CA TYR A 165 7.58 -20.98 -4.62
C TYR A 165 8.71 -21.81 -3.99
N LEU A 166 8.76 -21.93 -2.66
CA LEU A 166 9.84 -22.61 -1.93
C LEU A 166 9.81 -24.14 -2.05
N LYS A 167 8.69 -24.73 -2.42
CA LYS A 167 8.53 -26.19 -2.58
C LYS A 167 8.97 -26.96 -1.32
N ASP A 168 10.08 -27.69 -1.42
CA ASP A 168 10.68 -28.48 -0.32
C ASP A 168 11.47 -27.65 0.70
N LYS A 169 11.75 -26.36 0.39
CA LYS A 169 12.53 -25.48 1.27
C LYS A 169 11.65 -24.65 2.23
N GLN A 170 10.53 -25.19 2.69
CA GLN A 170 9.57 -24.45 3.54
C GLN A 170 10.17 -23.87 4.82
N SER A 171 11.18 -24.52 5.40
CA SER A 171 11.89 -24.01 6.58
C SER A 171 12.61 -22.67 6.37
N HIS A 172 12.81 -22.26 5.12
CA HIS A 172 13.44 -20.99 4.77
C HIS A 172 12.45 -19.81 4.69
N LEU A 173 11.13 -20.06 4.73
CA LEU A 173 10.11 -19.08 4.42
C LEU A 173 10.30 -17.75 5.14
N TYR A 174 10.42 -17.74 6.46
CA TYR A 174 10.56 -16.49 7.22
C TYR A 174 11.86 -15.75 6.91
N VAL A 175 12.96 -16.49 6.75
CA VAL A 175 14.26 -15.87 6.44
C VAL A 175 14.25 -15.27 5.04
N ASP A 176 13.75 -16.01 4.06
CA ASP A 176 13.73 -15.55 2.67
C ASP A 176 12.66 -14.47 2.45
N TYR A 177 11.54 -14.50 3.20
CA TYR A 177 10.56 -13.42 3.24
C TYR A 177 11.21 -12.09 3.68
N VAL A 178 11.90 -12.10 4.82
CA VAL A 178 12.57 -10.89 5.36
C VAL A 178 13.67 -10.40 4.41
N ARG A 179 14.42 -11.31 3.79
CA ARG A 179 15.43 -10.96 2.77
C ARG A 179 14.77 -10.28 1.56
N GLY A 180 13.64 -10.83 1.09
CA GLY A 180 12.87 -10.24 0.00
C GLY A 180 12.36 -8.85 0.33
N LEU A 181 11.80 -8.66 1.52
CA LEU A 181 11.34 -7.36 2.00
C LEU A 181 12.50 -6.34 2.10
N THR A 182 13.63 -6.77 2.67
CA THR A 182 14.84 -5.94 2.77
C THR A 182 15.34 -5.52 1.37
N ARG A 183 15.31 -6.44 0.39
CA ARG A 183 15.65 -6.12 -1.00
C ARG A 183 14.74 -5.03 -1.54
N CYS A 184 13.41 -5.17 -1.41
CA CYS A 184 12.45 -4.18 -1.89
C CYS A 184 12.75 -2.79 -1.31
N TRP A 185 13.04 -2.68 -0.01
CA TRP A 185 13.36 -1.40 0.63
C TRP A 185 14.69 -0.82 0.15
N THR A 186 15.72 -1.64 0.06
CA THR A 186 17.06 -1.20 -0.35
C THR A 186 17.07 -0.69 -1.79
N GLU A 187 16.42 -1.42 -2.71
CA GLU A 187 16.31 -1.06 -4.12
C GLU A 187 15.45 0.19 -4.34
N SER A 188 14.39 0.37 -3.55
CA SER A 188 13.52 1.55 -3.61
C SER A 188 14.21 2.83 -3.13
N ARG A 189 15.41 2.76 -2.54
CA ARG A 189 16.13 3.91 -1.95
C ARG A 189 15.27 4.74 -0.99
N LEU A 190 14.28 4.11 -0.38
CA LEU A 190 13.36 4.78 0.53
C LEU A 190 14.02 4.95 1.89
N ASN A 191 14.00 6.17 2.42
CA ASN A 191 14.11 6.42 3.85
C ASN A 191 12.75 6.06 4.47
N ILE A 192 12.50 4.75 4.66
CA ILE A 192 11.22 4.26 5.15
C ILE A 192 11.19 4.37 6.67
N LEU A 193 10.28 5.17 7.19
CA LEU A 193 9.84 5.06 8.57
C LEU A 193 8.73 4.00 8.62
N ILE A 194 9.06 2.84 9.19
CA ILE A 194 8.07 1.78 9.44
C ILE A 194 7.39 2.08 10.76
N PHE A 195 6.09 2.31 10.71
CA PHE A 195 5.25 2.27 11.91
C PHE A 195 4.76 0.82 12.09
N ARG A 196 5.24 0.16 13.13
CA ARG A 196 4.68 -1.09 13.64
C ARG A 196 3.76 -0.78 14.80
#